data_7d354ae18891188170ce9b9a0e7044ff
#
_entry.id   7d354ae18891188170ce9b9a0e7044ff
#
_cell.length_a   1.000
_cell.length_b   1.000
_cell.length_c   1.000
_cell.angle_alpha   90.00
_cell.angle_beta   90.00
_cell.angle_gamma   90.00
#
_symmetry.space_group_name_H-M   'P 1'
#
loop_
_entity.id
_entity.type
_entity.pdbx_description
1 polymer ?
#
loop_
_entity_poly.entity_id
_entity_poly.type
_entity_poly.pdbx_seq_one_letter_code
_entity_poly.pdbx_strand_id
1 'polypeptide(L)'
;MRGWVIVVAILGALVALAPWIQRQLPPGYDPFSPLSVDDPPTFITRLKMKSVANDPEACLAILKQAQENGRLRFSEANDISGQCPVASPVRVQGFGSVTLSSSFLASCPLALSSTMFVAQVAVPQAQSLGTSLTRIDHMGSYACRNIYHRPEGRLSEHATADAWDIAAFRLSDGRQVSVLNQWSTTDDRGSYLRTTFRESCRFFGNALGPEYNAAHANHFHFGMRGFGVCR
;
A
#
# COMPACT_ATOMS: atom_id res chain seq x y z
N MET A 1 29.88 25.02 34.62
CA MET A 1 30.11 25.77 33.34
C MET A 1 30.76 24.90 32.24
N ARG A 2 31.78 24.06 32.51
CA ARG A 2 32.42 23.20 31.48
C ARG A 2 31.47 22.19 30.80
N GLY A 3 30.54 21.58 31.54
CA GLY A 3 29.59 20.60 30.96
C GLY A 3 28.66 21.17 29.91
N TRP A 4 28.15 22.40 30.09
CA TRP A 4 27.29 23.07 29.15
C TRP A 4 28.02 23.44 27.82
N VAL A 5 29.28 23.82 27.92
CA VAL A 5 30.10 24.12 26.73
C VAL A 5 30.30 22.86 25.87
N ILE A 6 30.53 21.71 26.50
CA ILE A 6 30.66 20.43 25.82
C ILE A 6 29.35 20.05 25.12
N VAL A 7 28.19 20.18 25.80
CA VAL A 7 26.88 19.89 25.22
C VAL A 7 26.59 20.78 24.02
N VAL A 8 26.83 22.08 24.14
CA VAL A 8 26.65 23.04 23.04
C VAL A 8 27.57 22.74 21.85
N ALA A 9 28.82 22.37 22.12
CA ALA A 9 29.78 22.00 21.07
C ALA A 9 29.36 20.72 20.33
N ILE A 10 28.84 19.70 21.05
CA ILE A 10 28.32 18.45 20.46
C ILE A 10 27.08 18.76 19.60
N LEU A 11 26.12 19.53 20.12
CA LEU A 11 24.95 19.92 19.38
C LEU A 11 25.29 20.71 18.10
N GLY A 12 26.24 21.67 18.21
CA GLY A 12 26.75 22.41 17.06
C GLY A 12 27.40 21.52 16.00
N ALA A 13 28.20 20.54 16.44
CA ALA A 13 28.83 19.57 15.55
C ALA A 13 27.77 18.68 14.88
N LEU A 14 26.75 18.20 15.61
CA LEU A 14 25.66 17.40 15.06
C LEU A 14 24.87 18.18 14.02
N VAL A 15 24.54 19.46 14.27
CA VAL A 15 23.86 20.32 13.30
C VAL A 15 24.72 20.56 12.07
N ALA A 16 26.02 20.81 12.22
CA ALA A 16 26.94 21.02 11.12
C ALA A 16 27.14 19.76 10.25
N LEU A 17 27.13 18.59 10.88
CA LEU A 17 27.29 17.29 10.20
C LEU A 17 25.97 16.74 9.64
N ALA A 18 24.82 17.24 10.08
CA ALA A 18 23.52 16.72 9.70
C ALA A 18 23.30 16.61 8.17
N PRO A 19 23.64 17.65 7.34
CA PRO A 19 23.46 17.54 5.89
C PRO A 19 24.37 16.47 5.26
N TRP A 20 25.54 16.26 5.80
CA TRP A 20 26.45 15.21 5.32
C TRP A 20 25.95 13.82 5.71
N ILE A 21 25.53 13.63 6.97
CA ILE A 21 24.95 12.38 7.46
C ILE A 21 23.70 12.03 6.64
N GLN A 22 22.81 13.01 6.40
CA GLN A 22 21.58 12.83 5.66
C GLN A 22 21.82 12.30 4.23
N ARG A 23 22.87 12.78 3.55
CA ARG A 23 23.26 12.29 2.21
C ARG A 23 23.81 10.86 2.22
N GLN A 24 24.24 10.34 3.36
CA GLN A 24 24.75 8.98 3.51
C GLN A 24 23.67 7.98 3.94
N LEU A 25 22.46 8.45 4.33
CA LEU A 25 21.39 7.58 4.74
C LEU A 25 20.89 6.75 3.55
N PRO A 26 20.71 5.43 3.73
CA PRO A 26 20.10 4.60 2.71
C PRO A 26 18.67 5.09 2.37
N PRO A 27 18.14 4.78 1.17
CA PRO A 27 16.74 5.07 0.83
C PRO A 27 15.77 4.59 1.91
N GLY A 28 14.78 5.42 2.24
CA GLY A 28 13.77 5.13 3.27
C GLY A 28 14.23 5.34 4.72
N TYR A 29 15.47 5.79 4.99
CA TYR A 29 15.95 6.10 6.34
C TYR A 29 16.12 7.59 6.62
N ASP A 30 16.04 8.45 5.62
CA ASP A 30 16.05 9.90 5.82
C ASP A 30 14.66 10.39 6.28
N PRO A 31 14.51 10.89 7.54
CA PRO A 31 13.22 11.35 8.05
C PRO A 31 12.76 12.68 7.43
N PHE A 32 13.66 13.44 6.81
CA PHE A 32 13.39 14.78 6.30
C PHE A 32 13.12 14.81 4.80
N SER A 33 13.49 13.75 4.05
CA SER A 33 13.15 13.67 2.62
C SER A 33 11.64 13.47 2.44
N PRO A 34 11.03 13.99 1.37
CA PRO A 34 9.66 13.65 1.00
C PRO A 34 9.49 12.13 0.85
N LEU A 35 8.30 11.61 1.16
CA LEU A 35 7.99 10.20 0.92
C LEU A 35 7.88 9.93 -0.58
N SER A 36 8.52 8.85 -1.03
CA SER A 36 8.38 8.32 -2.39
C SER A 36 7.74 6.93 -2.38
N VAL A 37 7.01 6.58 -3.44
CA VAL A 37 6.49 5.22 -3.63
C VAL A 37 7.60 4.18 -3.85
N ASP A 38 8.81 4.63 -4.17
CA ASP A 38 9.99 3.79 -4.32
C ASP A 38 10.78 3.61 -2.99
N ASP A 39 10.41 4.32 -1.92
CA ASP A 39 11.06 4.15 -0.61
C ASP A 39 10.79 2.75 -0.05
N PRO A 40 11.82 2.00 0.37
CA PRO A 40 11.62 0.70 1.02
C PRO A 40 10.81 0.87 2.31
N PRO A 41 9.97 -0.11 2.70
CA PRO A 41 9.04 0.02 3.83
C PRO A 41 9.76 -0.13 5.19
N THR A 42 10.68 0.82 5.48
CA THR A 42 11.40 0.95 6.75
C THR A 42 10.48 1.49 7.85
N PHE A 43 10.98 1.55 9.08
CA PHE A 43 10.28 2.22 10.17
C PHE A 43 10.01 3.70 9.86
N ILE A 44 11.01 4.41 9.29
CA ILE A 44 10.86 5.83 8.91
C ILE A 44 9.82 6.00 7.79
N THR A 45 9.87 5.15 6.77
CA THR A 45 8.87 5.16 5.68
C THR A 45 7.46 4.97 6.24
N ARG A 46 7.26 4.04 7.18
CA ARG A 46 5.95 3.83 7.82
C ARG A 46 5.48 5.02 8.66
N LEU A 47 6.39 5.71 9.35
CA LEU A 47 6.06 6.95 10.05
C LEU A 47 5.63 8.05 9.07
N LYS A 48 6.33 8.21 7.95
CA LYS A 48 5.96 9.15 6.88
C LYS A 48 4.59 8.82 6.27
N MET A 49 4.34 7.56 5.95
CA MET A 49 3.04 7.11 5.44
C MET A 49 1.91 7.45 6.42
N LYS A 50 2.12 7.23 7.71
CA LYS A 50 1.14 7.57 8.76
C LYS A 50 0.92 9.10 8.87
N SER A 51 1.95 9.90 8.73
CA SER A 51 1.84 11.37 8.72
C SER A 51 1.06 11.84 7.51
N VAL A 52 1.41 11.36 6.32
CA VAL A 52 0.78 11.68 5.04
C VAL A 52 -0.69 11.23 5.00
N ALA A 53 -1.06 10.14 5.68
CA ALA A 53 -2.45 9.69 5.76
C ALA A 53 -3.41 10.71 6.40
N ASN A 54 -2.89 11.67 7.18
CA ASN A 54 -3.65 12.74 7.80
C ASN A 54 -3.51 14.09 7.06
N ASP A 55 -2.82 14.10 5.92
CA ASP A 55 -2.59 15.28 5.09
C ASP A 55 -2.97 14.96 3.63
N PRO A 56 -4.22 15.24 3.22
CA PRO A 56 -4.71 14.92 1.89
C PRO A 56 -3.92 15.61 0.76
N GLU A 57 -3.45 16.84 0.98
CA GLU A 57 -2.68 17.59 -0.03
C GLU A 57 -1.30 16.98 -0.24
N ALA A 58 -0.59 16.69 0.85
CA ALA A 58 0.71 16.02 0.80
C ALA A 58 0.58 14.62 0.18
N CYS A 59 -0.48 13.88 0.55
CA CYS A 59 -0.74 12.57 -0.02
C CYS A 59 -0.97 12.65 -1.54
N LEU A 60 -1.80 13.56 -2.01
CA LEU A 60 -2.09 13.75 -3.42
C LEU A 60 -0.84 14.19 -4.22
N ALA A 61 0.01 15.03 -3.64
CA ALA A 61 1.27 15.44 -4.26
C ALA A 61 2.18 14.23 -4.51
N ILE A 62 2.26 13.28 -3.57
CA ILE A 62 3.03 12.05 -3.74
C ILE A 62 2.45 11.17 -4.84
N LEU A 63 1.11 11.03 -4.93
CA LEU A 63 0.47 10.28 -6.01
C LEU A 63 0.72 10.92 -7.39
N LYS A 64 0.69 12.25 -7.49
CA LYS A 64 1.02 12.98 -8.72
C LYS A 64 2.48 12.73 -9.13
N GLN A 65 3.41 12.80 -8.20
CA GLN A 65 4.81 12.46 -8.45
C GLN A 65 4.97 10.99 -8.89
N ALA A 66 4.24 10.05 -8.27
CA ALA A 66 4.23 8.65 -8.67
C ALA A 66 3.67 8.46 -10.09
N GLN A 67 2.68 9.26 -10.49
CA GLN A 67 2.12 9.24 -11.85
C GLN A 67 3.12 9.81 -12.87
N GLU A 68 3.79 10.91 -12.57
CA GLU A 68 4.83 11.49 -13.41
C GLU A 68 6.00 10.51 -13.63
N ASN A 69 6.34 9.74 -12.60
CA ASN A 69 7.36 8.70 -12.65
C ASN A 69 6.85 7.38 -13.28
N GLY A 70 5.63 7.36 -13.80
CA GLY A 70 5.04 6.18 -14.46
C GLY A 70 4.75 5.01 -13.50
N ARG A 71 4.67 5.24 -12.18
CA ARG A 71 4.39 4.20 -11.18
C ARG A 71 2.89 3.95 -10.98
N LEU A 72 2.07 4.96 -11.22
CA LEU A 72 0.64 4.96 -10.97
C LEU A 72 -0.10 5.62 -12.13
N ARG A 73 -1.28 5.12 -12.46
CA ARG A 73 -2.27 5.81 -13.30
C ARG A 73 -3.52 6.01 -12.46
N PHE A 74 -3.90 7.27 -12.26
CA PHE A 74 -5.09 7.63 -11.50
C PHE A 74 -5.71 8.93 -12.00
N SER A 75 -6.91 9.21 -11.57
CA SER A 75 -7.58 10.51 -11.66
C SER A 75 -8.18 10.89 -10.30
N GLU A 76 -8.23 12.18 -10.01
CA GLU A 76 -8.99 12.69 -8.87
C GLU A 76 -10.48 12.40 -9.13
N ALA A 77 -11.23 12.14 -8.06
CA ALA A 77 -12.66 11.88 -8.13
C ALA A 77 -13.42 12.82 -7.19
N ASN A 78 -14.69 13.03 -7.47
CA ASN A 78 -15.52 13.88 -6.63
C ASN A 78 -15.77 13.23 -5.26
N ASP A 79 -15.95 14.07 -4.27
CA ASP A 79 -16.35 13.67 -2.93
C ASP A 79 -17.63 12.83 -2.98
N ILE A 80 -17.67 11.79 -2.18
CA ILE A 80 -18.89 11.02 -1.93
C ILE A 80 -19.53 11.55 -0.66
N SER A 81 -20.80 11.90 -0.74
CA SER A 81 -21.62 12.31 0.39
C SER A 81 -22.59 11.21 0.82
N GLY A 82 -23.29 11.39 1.94
CA GLY A 82 -24.30 10.45 2.42
C GLY A 82 -23.82 9.56 3.57
N GLN A 83 -24.32 8.33 3.64
CA GLN A 83 -24.07 7.43 4.77
C GLN A 83 -22.61 6.98 4.89
N CYS A 84 -21.89 6.87 3.77
CA CYS A 84 -20.50 6.46 3.71
C CYS A 84 -19.68 7.53 2.96
N PRO A 85 -19.40 8.68 3.60
CA PRO A 85 -18.72 9.77 2.94
C PRO A 85 -17.25 9.43 2.71
N VAL A 86 -16.73 9.85 1.56
CA VAL A 86 -15.31 9.78 1.23
C VAL A 86 -14.88 11.13 0.69
N ALA A 87 -13.99 11.80 1.39
CA ALA A 87 -13.42 13.07 0.97
C ALA A 87 -12.20 12.86 0.07
N SER A 88 -12.13 13.63 -1.00
CA SER A 88 -11.01 13.65 -1.94
C SER A 88 -10.53 12.27 -2.40
N PRO A 89 -11.45 11.36 -2.83
CA PRO A 89 -11.04 10.06 -3.29
C PRO A 89 -10.31 10.15 -4.62
N VAL A 90 -9.52 9.13 -4.93
CA VAL A 90 -8.89 8.97 -6.23
C VAL A 90 -9.39 7.70 -6.92
N ARG A 91 -9.44 7.73 -8.24
CA ARG A 91 -9.75 6.56 -9.06
C ARG A 91 -8.48 5.95 -9.61
N VAL A 92 -8.07 4.84 -9.07
CA VAL A 92 -6.89 4.08 -9.51
C VAL A 92 -7.23 3.31 -10.78
N GLN A 93 -6.38 3.43 -11.80
CA GLN A 93 -6.58 2.84 -13.14
C GLN A 93 -5.51 1.82 -13.50
N GLY A 94 -4.38 1.79 -12.78
CA GLY A 94 -3.29 0.83 -12.98
C GLY A 94 -2.00 1.27 -12.30
N PHE A 95 -1.02 0.37 -12.28
CA PHE A 95 0.27 0.56 -11.61
C PHE A 95 1.40 0.29 -12.61
N GLY A 96 2.05 1.35 -13.10
CA GLY A 96 3.06 1.21 -14.15
C GLY A 96 2.49 0.49 -15.37
N SER A 97 3.12 -0.61 -15.77
CA SER A 97 2.66 -1.49 -16.86
C SER A 97 1.53 -2.46 -16.43
N VAL A 98 1.25 -2.57 -15.13
CA VAL A 98 0.25 -3.50 -14.61
C VAL A 98 -1.15 -2.90 -14.79
N THR A 99 -2.01 -3.61 -15.50
CA THR A 99 -3.43 -3.26 -15.68
C THR A 99 -4.28 -3.82 -14.54
N LEU A 100 -5.52 -3.36 -14.45
CA LEU A 100 -6.51 -3.83 -13.48
C LEU A 100 -7.71 -4.44 -14.19
N SER A 101 -8.47 -5.31 -13.50
CA SER A 101 -9.75 -5.83 -14.02
C SER A 101 -10.77 -4.73 -14.26
N SER A 102 -10.74 -3.70 -13.44
CA SER A 102 -11.49 -2.44 -13.57
C SER A 102 -10.74 -1.35 -12.81
N SER A 103 -11.08 -0.08 -13.01
CA SER A 103 -10.62 0.97 -12.09
C SER A 103 -11.35 0.86 -10.75
N PHE A 104 -10.70 1.27 -9.67
CA PHE A 104 -11.35 1.30 -8.35
C PHE A 104 -11.17 2.65 -7.66
N LEU A 105 -12.12 2.97 -6.78
CA LEU A 105 -12.06 4.17 -5.96
C LEU A 105 -11.23 3.88 -4.71
N ALA A 106 -10.36 4.79 -4.32
CA ALA A 106 -9.50 4.64 -3.16
C ALA A 106 -9.39 5.95 -2.38
N SER A 107 -9.25 5.85 -1.06
CA SER A 107 -8.64 6.93 -0.30
C SER A 107 -7.20 7.13 -0.77
N CYS A 108 -6.66 8.33 -0.59
CA CYS A 108 -5.28 8.58 -0.98
C CYS A 108 -4.27 7.64 -0.26
N PRO A 109 -4.39 7.37 1.06
CA PRO A 109 -3.53 6.39 1.74
C PRO A 109 -3.61 4.99 1.13
N LEU A 110 -4.79 4.51 0.74
CA LEU A 110 -4.94 3.22 0.09
C LEU A 110 -4.26 3.19 -1.27
N ALA A 111 -4.43 4.23 -2.09
CA ALA A 111 -3.77 4.34 -3.40
C ALA A 111 -2.25 4.35 -3.28
N LEU A 112 -1.71 5.10 -2.29
CA LEU A 112 -0.29 5.16 -1.98
C LEU A 112 0.27 3.78 -1.58
N SER A 113 -0.34 3.13 -0.58
CA SER A 113 0.07 1.80 -0.12
C SER A 113 -0.02 0.75 -1.22
N SER A 114 -1.10 0.79 -2.02
CA SER A 114 -1.28 -0.12 -3.17
C SER A 114 -0.20 0.08 -4.23
N THR A 115 0.19 1.34 -4.52
CA THR A 115 1.27 1.65 -5.47
C THR A 115 2.60 1.09 -4.99
N MET A 116 2.96 1.34 -3.72
CA MET A 116 4.18 0.83 -3.11
C MET A 116 4.20 -0.71 -3.11
N PHE A 117 3.11 -1.34 -2.71
CA PHE A 117 2.98 -2.81 -2.69
C PHE A 117 3.14 -3.43 -4.09
N VAL A 118 2.47 -2.89 -5.10
CA VAL A 118 2.57 -3.45 -6.46
C VAL A 118 3.98 -3.27 -7.02
N ALA A 119 4.58 -2.08 -6.86
CA ALA A 119 5.92 -1.80 -7.37
C ALA A 119 7.02 -2.60 -6.65
N GLN A 120 6.91 -2.77 -5.33
CA GLN A 120 7.99 -3.32 -4.51
C GLN A 120 7.80 -4.80 -4.13
N VAL A 121 6.59 -5.35 -4.31
CA VAL A 121 6.30 -6.75 -3.98
C VAL A 121 5.72 -7.52 -5.15
N ALA A 122 4.52 -7.16 -5.62
CA ALA A 122 3.80 -8.00 -6.59
C ALA A 122 4.55 -8.15 -7.91
N VAL A 123 5.15 -7.07 -8.43
CA VAL A 123 5.96 -7.08 -9.67
C VAL A 123 7.27 -7.84 -9.46
N PRO A 124 8.12 -7.55 -8.46
CA PRO A 124 9.36 -8.30 -8.25
C PRO A 124 9.14 -9.80 -7.99
N GLN A 125 8.07 -10.16 -7.26
CA GLN A 125 7.75 -11.58 -7.03
C GLN A 125 7.38 -12.30 -8.34
N ALA A 126 6.71 -11.66 -9.30
CA ALA A 126 6.46 -12.24 -10.61
C ALA A 126 7.77 -12.41 -11.40
N GLN A 127 8.69 -11.45 -11.31
CA GLN A 127 10.00 -11.52 -11.95
C GLN A 127 10.85 -12.65 -11.40
N SER A 128 10.76 -12.96 -10.10
CA SER A 128 11.47 -14.10 -9.49
C SER A 128 10.98 -15.47 -10.03
N LEU A 129 9.78 -15.52 -10.62
CA LEU A 129 9.24 -16.68 -11.31
C LEU A 129 9.64 -16.74 -12.80
N GLY A 130 10.52 -15.85 -13.28
CA GLY A 130 10.93 -15.74 -14.68
C GLY A 130 9.86 -15.18 -15.62
N THR A 131 8.87 -14.44 -15.08
CA THR A 131 7.75 -13.87 -15.82
C THR A 131 7.48 -12.42 -15.37
N SER A 132 6.45 -11.78 -15.91
CA SER A 132 6.07 -10.42 -15.52
C SER A 132 4.60 -10.37 -15.08
N LEU A 133 4.30 -9.54 -14.10
CA LEU A 133 2.92 -9.24 -13.72
C LEU A 133 2.31 -8.28 -14.76
N THR A 134 1.20 -8.67 -15.37
CA THR A 134 0.53 -7.88 -16.42
C THR A 134 -0.80 -7.30 -15.97
N ARG A 135 -1.51 -8.00 -15.05
CA ARG A 135 -2.83 -7.56 -14.58
C ARG A 135 -3.11 -8.08 -13.17
N ILE A 136 -3.85 -7.29 -12.41
CA ILE A 136 -4.45 -7.68 -11.13
C ILE A 136 -5.96 -7.74 -11.31
N ASP A 137 -6.56 -8.90 -11.02
CA ASP A 137 -8.01 -9.08 -10.94
C ASP A 137 -8.45 -8.85 -9.49
N HIS A 138 -9.39 -7.95 -9.27
CA HIS A 138 -9.84 -7.54 -7.95
C HIS A 138 -11.37 -7.44 -7.85
N MET A 139 -11.89 -7.49 -6.63
CA MET A 139 -13.32 -7.40 -6.32
C MET A 139 -13.80 -5.98 -6.02
N GLY A 140 -12.88 -5.02 -6.08
CA GLY A 140 -13.17 -3.61 -5.82
C GLY A 140 -12.60 -3.10 -4.50
N SER A 141 -13.01 -1.90 -4.16
CA SER A 141 -12.60 -1.17 -2.96
C SER A 141 -13.80 -0.54 -2.25
N TYR A 142 -14.51 0.40 -2.89
CA TYR A 142 -15.62 1.11 -2.25
C TYR A 142 -16.92 0.33 -2.27
N ALA A 143 -17.49 0.12 -1.06
CA ALA A 143 -18.83 -0.43 -0.86
C ALA A 143 -19.41 0.07 0.47
N CYS A 144 -20.49 0.87 0.39
CA CYS A 144 -21.15 1.42 1.57
C CYS A 144 -21.95 0.32 2.30
N ARG A 145 -21.30 -0.30 3.27
CA ARG A 145 -21.86 -1.41 4.06
C ARG A 145 -21.18 -1.57 5.42
N ASN A 146 -21.87 -2.21 6.35
CA ASN A 146 -21.26 -2.66 7.59
C ASN A 146 -20.40 -3.92 7.39
N ILE A 147 -19.55 -4.22 8.36
CA ILE A 147 -18.72 -5.43 8.39
C ILE A 147 -19.65 -6.65 8.29
N TYR A 148 -19.31 -7.61 7.42
CA TYR A 148 -20.09 -8.84 7.12
C TYR A 148 -21.53 -8.57 6.65
N HIS A 149 -21.80 -7.40 6.01
CA HIS A 149 -23.13 -7.01 5.53
C HIS A 149 -24.22 -7.02 6.61
N ARG A 150 -23.85 -6.83 7.88
CA ARG A 150 -24.82 -6.74 8.97
C ARG A 150 -25.69 -5.49 8.81
N PRO A 151 -26.98 -5.54 9.17
CA PRO A 151 -27.86 -4.38 9.07
C PRO A 151 -27.42 -3.25 9.99
N GLU A 152 -26.80 -3.58 11.14
CA GLU A 152 -26.29 -2.64 12.11
C GLU A 152 -24.84 -2.98 12.48
N GLY A 153 -24.12 -1.99 13.01
CA GLY A 153 -22.78 -2.16 13.54
C GLY A 153 -21.73 -1.26 12.84
N ARG A 154 -20.48 -1.65 12.98
CA ARG A 154 -19.34 -0.88 12.48
C ARG A 154 -19.27 -0.94 10.95
N LEU A 155 -19.06 0.22 10.33
CA LEU A 155 -18.78 0.31 8.90
C LEU A 155 -17.52 -0.45 8.52
N SER A 156 -17.59 -1.13 7.39
CA SER A 156 -16.44 -1.78 6.74
C SER A 156 -15.41 -0.74 6.29
N GLU A 157 -14.15 -1.12 6.11
CA GLU A 157 -13.13 -0.27 5.48
C GLU A 157 -13.47 0.05 4.03
N HIS A 158 -14.23 -0.83 3.38
CA HIS A 158 -14.77 -0.55 2.05
C HIS A 158 -15.70 0.67 2.01
N ALA A 159 -16.38 0.97 3.12
CA ALA A 159 -17.29 2.10 3.21
C ALA A 159 -16.59 3.47 3.18
N THR A 160 -15.28 3.50 3.41
CA THR A 160 -14.43 4.69 3.35
C THR A 160 -13.39 4.61 2.23
N ALA A 161 -13.54 3.65 1.29
CA ALA A 161 -12.55 3.37 0.24
C ALA A 161 -11.13 3.09 0.78
N ASP A 162 -11.04 2.53 1.99
CA ASP A 162 -9.80 2.23 2.71
C ASP A 162 -9.41 0.74 2.64
N ALA A 163 -10.03 -0.04 1.78
CA ALA A 163 -9.68 -1.44 1.58
C ALA A 163 -9.73 -1.83 0.10
N TRP A 164 -8.88 -2.79 -0.29
CA TRP A 164 -8.80 -3.32 -1.64
C TRP A 164 -8.78 -4.86 -1.61
N ASP A 165 -9.68 -5.51 -2.35
CA ASP A 165 -9.84 -6.95 -2.38
C ASP A 165 -9.23 -7.52 -3.67
N ILE A 166 -8.08 -8.21 -3.58
CA ILE A 166 -7.38 -8.82 -4.71
C ILE A 166 -7.74 -10.29 -4.83
N ALA A 167 -8.26 -10.71 -5.99
CA ALA A 167 -8.67 -12.08 -6.27
C ALA A 167 -7.61 -12.90 -7.02
N ALA A 168 -6.88 -12.28 -7.97
CA ALA A 168 -5.89 -12.99 -8.77
C ALA A 168 -4.85 -12.04 -9.40
N PHE A 169 -3.73 -12.63 -9.79
CA PHE A 169 -2.64 -12.01 -10.53
C PHE A 169 -2.49 -12.72 -11.88
N ARG A 170 -2.37 -11.97 -12.98
CA ARG A 170 -2.12 -12.50 -14.33
C ARG A 170 -0.70 -12.22 -14.75
N LEU A 171 -0.04 -13.24 -15.24
CA LEU A 171 1.36 -13.20 -15.64
C LEU A 171 1.49 -13.18 -17.18
N SER A 172 2.61 -12.68 -17.69
CA SER A 172 2.85 -12.53 -19.13
C SER A 172 2.98 -13.86 -19.88
N ASP A 173 3.26 -14.94 -19.17
CA ASP A 173 3.33 -16.31 -19.73
C ASP A 173 1.95 -17.00 -19.80
N GLY A 174 0.85 -16.25 -19.56
CA GLY A 174 -0.52 -16.76 -19.61
C GLY A 174 -1.03 -17.36 -18.30
N ARG A 175 -0.18 -17.57 -17.30
CA ARG A 175 -0.62 -18.09 -16.00
C ARG A 175 -1.53 -17.07 -15.30
N GLN A 176 -2.63 -17.57 -14.73
CA GLN A 176 -3.44 -16.86 -13.75
C GLN A 176 -3.20 -17.49 -12.36
N VAL A 177 -2.82 -16.66 -11.41
CA VAL A 177 -2.56 -17.06 -10.02
C VAL A 177 -3.70 -16.54 -9.16
N SER A 178 -4.70 -17.38 -8.92
CA SER A 178 -5.93 -17.07 -8.17
C SER A 178 -5.77 -17.44 -6.70
N VAL A 179 -6.18 -16.55 -5.81
CA VAL A 179 -6.17 -16.80 -4.36
C VAL A 179 -7.02 -18.04 -4.04
N LEU A 180 -8.23 -18.13 -4.63
CA LEU A 180 -9.14 -19.26 -4.40
C LEU A 180 -8.53 -20.62 -4.76
N ASN A 181 -7.83 -20.68 -5.90
CA ASN A 181 -7.43 -21.97 -6.47
C ASN A 181 -6.00 -22.38 -6.10
N GLN A 182 -5.11 -21.43 -5.85
CA GLN A 182 -3.68 -21.72 -5.68
C GLN A 182 -3.12 -21.38 -4.27
N TRP A 183 -3.92 -20.80 -3.36
CA TRP A 183 -3.43 -20.49 -2.02
C TRP A 183 -2.80 -21.69 -1.31
N SER A 184 -3.46 -22.85 -1.39
CA SER A 184 -3.05 -24.09 -0.71
C SER A 184 -2.09 -24.96 -1.53
N THR A 185 -1.75 -24.59 -2.77
CA THR A 185 -0.83 -25.37 -3.59
C THR A 185 0.63 -25.21 -3.14
N THR A 186 1.44 -26.25 -3.34
CA THR A 186 2.87 -26.24 -3.00
C THR A 186 3.76 -25.81 -4.16
N ASP A 187 3.16 -25.51 -5.32
CA ASP A 187 3.87 -25.06 -6.52
C ASP A 187 4.28 -23.58 -6.44
N ASP A 188 4.92 -23.08 -7.48
CA ASP A 188 5.39 -21.70 -7.60
C ASP A 188 4.26 -20.67 -7.45
N ARG A 189 3.02 -21.01 -7.89
CA ARG A 189 1.87 -20.12 -7.80
C ARG A 189 1.43 -19.94 -6.35
N GLY A 190 1.34 -21.04 -5.60
CA GLY A 190 1.04 -20.94 -4.17
C GLY A 190 2.15 -20.24 -3.39
N SER A 191 3.40 -20.48 -3.74
CA SER A 191 4.55 -19.78 -3.14
C SER A 191 4.51 -18.27 -3.43
N TYR A 192 4.20 -17.89 -4.68
CA TYR A 192 4.00 -16.50 -5.08
C TYR A 192 2.92 -15.81 -4.22
N LEU A 193 1.75 -16.44 -4.07
CA LEU A 193 0.64 -15.88 -3.27
C LEU A 193 1.03 -15.68 -1.80
N ARG A 194 1.59 -16.71 -1.17
CA ARG A 194 1.96 -16.65 0.25
C ARG A 194 3.05 -15.62 0.51
N THR A 195 4.05 -15.51 -0.37
CA THR A 195 5.10 -14.51 -0.24
C THR A 195 4.55 -13.11 -0.49
N THR A 196 3.77 -12.91 -1.55
CA THR A 196 3.13 -11.62 -1.87
C THR A 196 2.21 -11.16 -0.73
N PHE A 197 1.41 -12.07 -0.17
CA PHE A 197 0.56 -11.77 0.98
C PHE A 197 1.36 -11.37 2.22
N ARG A 198 2.37 -12.16 2.60
CA ARG A 198 3.20 -11.86 3.78
C ARG A 198 3.90 -10.51 3.66
N GLU A 199 4.45 -10.20 2.50
CA GLU A 199 5.14 -8.92 2.28
C GLU A 199 4.17 -7.73 2.24
N SER A 200 2.88 -7.93 1.87
CA SER A 200 1.87 -6.87 1.88
C SER A 200 1.68 -6.24 3.26
N CYS A 201 1.87 -7.01 4.33
CA CYS A 201 1.74 -6.56 5.72
C CYS A 201 2.68 -5.40 6.12
N ARG A 202 3.65 -5.09 5.26
CA ARG A 202 4.57 -3.96 5.45
C ARG A 202 4.00 -2.64 4.94
N PHE A 203 2.95 -2.68 4.12
CA PHE A 203 2.38 -1.54 3.41
C PHE A 203 0.97 -1.18 3.89
N PHE A 204 0.22 -2.16 4.41
CA PHE A 204 -1.16 -1.98 4.83
C PHE A 204 -1.30 -2.04 6.36
N GLY A 205 -2.36 -1.41 6.88
CA GLY A 205 -2.68 -1.43 8.32
C GLY A 205 -3.18 -2.79 8.78
N ASN A 206 -3.83 -3.54 7.88
CA ASN A 206 -4.17 -4.94 8.04
C ASN A 206 -4.17 -5.65 6.69
N ALA A 207 -3.87 -6.94 6.70
CA ALA A 207 -3.97 -7.84 5.56
C ALA A 207 -4.67 -9.12 6.00
N LEU A 208 -5.80 -9.43 5.37
CA LEU A 208 -6.59 -10.61 5.68
C LEU A 208 -6.62 -11.51 4.44
N GLY A 209 -6.35 -12.79 4.64
CA GLY A 209 -6.30 -13.78 3.57
C GLY A 209 -7.08 -15.05 3.92
N PRO A 210 -6.88 -16.14 3.16
CA PRO A 210 -7.65 -17.37 3.33
C PRO A 210 -7.54 -18.02 4.71
N GLU A 211 -6.47 -17.76 5.47
CA GLU A 211 -6.27 -18.30 6.81
C GLU A 211 -6.98 -17.47 7.90
N TYR A 212 -7.49 -16.29 7.55
CA TYR A 212 -8.19 -15.44 8.51
C TYR A 212 -9.59 -15.97 8.81
N ASN A 213 -10.42 -16.19 7.79
CA ASN A 213 -11.76 -16.79 7.90
C ASN A 213 -12.35 -17.12 6.51
N ALA A 214 -13.47 -17.82 6.48
CA ALA A 214 -14.14 -18.26 5.26
C ALA A 214 -14.54 -17.10 4.31
N ALA A 215 -14.83 -15.91 4.84
CA ALA A 215 -15.18 -14.75 4.01
C ALA A 215 -14.00 -14.26 3.14
N HIS A 216 -12.76 -14.58 3.51
CA HIS A 216 -11.53 -14.21 2.78
C HIS A 216 -10.91 -15.40 2.04
N ALA A 217 -11.64 -16.53 1.87
CA ALA A 217 -11.10 -17.75 1.25
C ALA A 217 -10.65 -17.55 -0.22
N ASN A 218 -11.18 -16.53 -0.92
CA ASN A 218 -11.00 -16.34 -2.35
C ASN A 218 -10.31 -15.03 -2.73
N HIS A 219 -9.87 -14.22 -1.76
CA HIS A 219 -9.21 -12.96 -2.01
C HIS A 219 -8.30 -12.54 -0.85
N PHE A 220 -7.42 -11.59 -1.10
CA PHE A 220 -6.69 -10.82 -0.11
C PHE A 220 -7.42 -9.52 0.13
N HIS A 221 -7.77 -9.24 1.36
CA HIS A 221 -8.28 -7.95 1.80
C HIS A 221 -7.13 -7.13 2.37
N PHE A 222 -6.80 -6.02 1.74
CA PHE A 222 -5.77 -5.09 2.18
C PHE A 222 -6.40 -3.80 2.67
N GLY A 223 -6.36 -3.57 3.99
CA GLY A 223 -7.01 -2.46 4.64
C GLY A 223 -6.05 -1.46 5.29
N MET A 224 -6.51 -0.22 5.45
CA MET A 224 -5.70 0.87 6.01
C MET A 224 -5.86 1.04 7.52
N ARG A 225 -6.86 0.40 8.15
CA ARG A 225 -7.03 0.47 9.61
C ARG A 225 -5.88 -0.24 10.32
N GLY A 226 -5.20 0.49 11.21
CA GLY A 226 -3.97 0.06 11.85
C GLY A 226 -4.12 -0.99 12.95
N PHE A 227 -4.76 -2.14 12.68
CA PHE A 227 -4.88 -3.23 13.66
C PHE A 227 -3.65 -4.15 13.71
N GLY A 228 -2.72 -4.03 12.74
CA GLY A 228 -1.55 -4.90 12.64
C GLY A 228 -1.88 -6.37 12.40
N VAL A 229 -3.10 -6.69 11.97
CA VAL A 229 -3.49 -8.07 11.64
C VAL A 229 -2.90 -8.41 10.27
N CYS A 230 -2.13 -9.50 10.23
CA CYS A 230 -1.56 -10.08 9.02
C CYS A 230 -1.81 -11.59 9.05
N ARG A 231 -2.96 -12.06 8.50
CA ARG A 231 -3.38 -13.46 8.63
C ARG A 231 -4.31 -13.94 7.52
#